data_93b83360d696dfca3c5a397633cdc3ff
#
_entry.id   93b83360d696dfca3c5a397633cdc3ff
#
_cell.length_a   1.000
_cell.length_b   1.000
_cell.length_c   1.000
_cell.angle_alpha   90.00
_cell.angle_beta   90.00
_cell.angle_gamma   90.00
#
_symmetry.space_group_name_H-M   'P 1'
#
loop_
_entity.id
_entity.type
_entity.pdbx_description
1 polymer ?
#
loop_
_entity_poly.entity_id
_entity_poly.type
_entity_poly.pdbx_seq_one_letter_code
_entity_poly.pdbx_strand_id
1 'polypeptide(L)'
;MNDMSTDQIRARVAELGDWFHNLDLKGVQTAPNHFLSDYPRSKFKRFSHALPDMKGRSVLDIGCNAGFYSLEMKRRGADRVLGIDFDDRYLAQARLAAEVTGADIEFRKLSVYDLAALGERFDLVIFMGVLYHLRHPLLALDLIHEHVAGDMLLYQSMQRGSDAVMAVEPDYPFEAVEHFDDPAYPKMHFIEAKYAHDWTNWWAPNAACSAAMLRSSGFEILQHPEPEVFVCRRTERPTAAGPVYPARGPEDADVRAEKGANE
;
A
#
# COMPACT_ATOMS: atom_id res chain seq x y z
N MET A 1 2.69 24.12 22.59
CA MET A 1 3.38 23.83 21.32
C MET A 1 3.77 25.16 20.71
N ASN A 2 5.06 25.41 20.41
CA ASN A 2 5.47 26.61 19.70
C ASN A 2 4.88 26.57 18.29
N ASP A 3 4.01 27.53 17.97
CA ASP A 3 3.40 27.61 16.65
C ASP A 3 4.46 28.14 15.67
N MET A 4 4.92 27.26 14.75
CA MET A 4 5.92 27.65 13.76
C MET A 4 5.35 28.73 12.83
N SER A 5 6.13 29.79 12.59
CA SER A 5 5.78 30.79 11.58
C SER A 5 5.88 30.22 10.15
N THR A 6 5.19 30.84 9.22
CA THR A 6 5.25 30.47 7.80
C THR A 6 6.67 30.42 7.24
N ASP A 7 7.54 31.35 7.67
CA ASP A 7 8.94 31.37 7.22
C ASP A 7 9.76 30.24 7.82
N GLN A 8 9.51 29.86 9.07
CA GLN A 8 10.12 28.68 9.69
C GLN A 8 9.69 27.40 8.98
N ILE A 9 8.39 27.26 8.66
CA ILE A 9 7.87 26.12 7.91
C ILE A 9 8.53 26.05 6.53
N ARG A 10 8.60 27.18 5.81
CA ARG A 10 9.24 27.23 4.49
C ARG A 10 10.71 26.82 4.55
N ALA A 11 11.46 27.29 5.53
CA ALA A 11 12.86 26.91 5.73
C ALA A 11 13.01 25.41 5.99
N ARG A 12 12.18 24.82 6.88
CA ARG A 12 12.18 23.39 7.19
C ARG A 12 11.79 22.53 5.98
N VAL A 13 10.80 22.96 5.19
CA VAL A 13 10.40 22.28 3.94
C VAL A 13 11.56 22.27 2.96
N ALA A 14 12.26 23.38 2.77
CA ALA A 14 13.42 23.47 1.87
C ALA A 14 14.61 22.62 2.36
N GLU A 15 14.87 22.57 3.65
CA GLU A 15 15.93 21.76 4.27
C GLU A 15 15.74 20.24 4.01
N LEU A 16 14.50 19.76 3.98
CA LEU A 16 14.17 18.35 3.74
C LEU A 16 14.21 17.95 2.26
N GLY A 17 14.62 18.87 1.37
CA GLY A 17 14.84 18.60 -0.06
C GLY A 17 13.57 18.41 -0.86
N ASP A 18 13.61 17.54 -1.89
CA ASP A 18 12.50 17.33 -2.80
C ASP A 18 11.36 16.53 -2.15
N TRP A 19 10.14 17.03 -2.30
CA TRP A 19 8.94 16.39 -1.81
C TRP A 19 8.16 15.74 -2.97
N PHE A 20 7.74 14.50 -2.77
CA PHE A 20 6.86 13.82 -3.73
C PHE A 20 5.37 14.13 -3.48
N HIS A 21 4.97 14.27 -2.21
CA HIS A 21 3.61 14.72 -1.88
C HIS A 21 3.55 16.25 -1.81
N ASN A 22 2.60 16.86 -2.52
CA ASN A 22 2.28 18.26 -2.34
C ASN A 22 1.30 18.42 -1.17
N LEU A 23 1.84 18.82 -0.01
CA LEU A 23 1.08 19.12 1.19
C LEU A 23 0.91 20.63 1.35
N ASP A 24 -0.22 21.05 1.91
CA ASP A 24 -0.41 22.42 2.40
C ASP A 24 -0.12 22.46 3.90
N LEU A 25 1.02 23.02 4.27
CA LEU A 25 1.46 23.18 5.64
C LEU A 25 1.27 24.64 6.08
N LYS A 26 0.05 24.99 6.52
CA LYS A 26 -0.35 26.36 6.91
C LYS A 26 -0.03 27.41 5.82
N GLY A 27 -0.40 27.10 4.56
CA GLY A 27 -0.17 27.97 3.40
C GLY A 27 1.19 27.79 2.72
N VAL A 28 2.06 26.91 3.21
CA VAL A 28 3.31 26.53 2.54
C VAL A 28 3.08 25.23 1.77
N GLN A 29 3.15 25.30 0.45
CA GLN A 29 3.09 24.11 -0.41
C GLN A 29 4.45 23.43 -0.46
N THR A 30 4.49 22.10 -0.23
CA THR A 30 5.74 21.35 -0.19
C THR A 30 6.27 20.99 -1.59
N ALA A 31 5.39 20.81 -2.57
CA ALA A 31 5.73 20.48 -3.96
C ALA A 31 4.78 21.22 -4.94
N PRO A 32 4.81 22.58 -5.02
CA PRO A 32 3.84 23.35 -5.81
C PRO A 32 3.92 23.09 -7.32
N ASN A 33 5.10 22.65 -7.80
CA ASN A 33 5.36 22.35 -9.20
C ASN A 33 5.37 20.86 -9.51
N HIS A 34 4.66 20.05 -8.70
CA HIS A 34 4.63 18.60 -8.91
C HIS A 34 4.02 18.26 -10.29
N PHE A 35 4.64 17.34 -11.03
CA PHE A 35 4.23 16.97 -12.40
C PHE A 35 2.81 16.37 -12.49
N LEU A 36 2.26 15.85 -11.37
CA LEU A 36 0.87 15.41 -11.23
C LEU A 36 -0.02 16.47 -10.58
N SER A 37 0.35 17.74 -10.62
CA SER A 37 -0.38 18.87 -9.99
C SER A 37 -0.50 18.69 -8.47
N ASP A 38 -1.71 18.88 -7.90
CA ASP A 38 -1.99 18.74 -6.45
C ASP A 38 -2.05 17.25 -6.03
N TYR A 39 -0.94 16.53 -6.26
CA TYR A 39 -0.80 15.13 -5.88
C TYR A 39 -0.28 15.00 -4.44
N PRO A 40 -0.85 14.09 -3.64
CA PRO A 40 -1.86 13.07 -3.95
C PRO A 40 -3.32 13.51 -3.69
N ARG A 41 -3.58 14.75 -3.29
CA ARG A 41 -4.91 15.28 -2.96
C ARG A 41 -5.90 15.14 -4.13
N SER A 42 -5.47 15.44 -5.35
CA SER A 42 -6.30 15.30 -6.55
C SER A 42 -6.73 13.85 -6.78
N LYS A 43 -5.84 12.88 -6.54
CA LYS A 43 -6.15 11.43 -6.60
C LYS A 43 -7.08 11.03 -5.46
N PHE A 44 -6.80 11.45 -4.24
CA PHE A 44 -7.60 11.12 -3.06
C PHE A 44 -9.07 11.55 -3.20
N LYS A 45 -9.33 12.74 -3.75
CA LYS A 45 -10.70 13.23 -3.99
C LYS A 45 -11.54 12.29 -4.86
N ARG A 46 -10.94 11.55 -5.80
CA ARG A 46 -11.67 10.66 -6.70
C ARG A 46 -12.20 9.41 -6.03
N PHE A 47 -11.52 8.92 -4.99
CA PHE A 47 -11.90 7.66 -4.31
C PHE A 47 -12.26 7.81 -2.82
N SER A 48 -12.03 8.97 -2.23
CA SER A 48 -12.19 9.17 -0.77
C SER A 48 -13.62 8.93 -0.26
N HIS A 49 -14.62 8.97 -1.14
CA HIS A 49 -16.02 8.68 -0.84
C HIS A 49 -16.28 7.18 -0.59
N ALA A 50 -15.38 6.31 -1.06
CA ALA A 50 -15.47 4.86 -0.87
C ALA A 50 -14.86 4.39 0.47
N LEU A 51 -14.20 5.29 1.20
CA LEU A 51 -13.63 4.95 2.51
C LEU A 51 -14.71 4.98 3.59
N PRO A 52 -14.63 4.04 4.57
CA PRO A 52 -15.54 4.04 5.71
C PRO A 52 -15.32 5.24 6.63
N ASP A 53 -16.19 5.40 7.62
CA ASP A 53 -15.95 6.31 8.74
C ASP A 53 -14.71 5.84 9.51
N MET A 54 -13.80 6.76 9.77
CA MET A 54 -12.53 6.48 10.46
C MET A 54 -12.61 6.66 11.97
N LYS A 55 -13.70 7.21 12.49
CA LYS A 55 -13.86 7.46 13.93
C LYS A 55 -13.71 6.17 14.73
N GLY A 56 -12.82 6.19 15.72
CA GLY A 56 -12.53 5.04 16.56
C GLY A 56 -11.68 3.95 15.93
N ARG A 57 -11.20 4.15 14.69
CA ARG A 57 -10.42 3.14 13.95
C ARG A 57 -8.92 3.36 14.05
N SER A 58 -8.18 2.26 13.92
CA SER A 58 -6.73 2.22 13.77
C SER A 58 -6.34 2.10 12.29
N VAL A 59 -5.30 2.83 11.88
CA VAL A 59 -4.82 2.86 10.49
C VAL A 59 -3.32 2.61 10.43
N LEU A 60 -2.91 1.72 9.53
CA LEU A 60 -1.51 1.54 9.10
C LEU A 60 -1.36 2.06 7.67
N ASP A 61 -0.44 3.02 7.48
CA ASP A 61 -0.09 3.58 6.16
C ASP A 61 1.29 3.05 5.75
N ILE A 62 1.33 2.08 4.83
CA ILE A 62 2.54 1.39 4.37
C ILE A 62 3.11 2.13 3.17
N GLY A 63 4.38 2.54 3.25
CA GLY A 63 5.01 3.42 2.27
C GLY A 63 4.42 4.82 2.36
N CYS A 64 4.32 5.35 3.58
CA CYS A 64 3.57 6.58 3.87
C CYS A 64 4.17 7.84 3.22
N ASN A 65 5.39 7.78 2.69
CA ASN A 65 6.08 8.91 2.09
C ASN A 65 6.04 10.14 3.04
N ALA A 66 5.66 11.31 2.57
CA ALA A 66 5.50 12.52 3.41
C ALA A 66 4.20 12.55 4.25
N GLY A 67 3.50 11.43 4.41
CA GLY A 67 2.40 11.26 5.36
C GLY A 67 1.05 11.82 4.92
N PHE A 68 0.81 12.05 3.61
CA PHE A 68 -0.47 12.61 3.15
C PHE A 68 -1.67 11.77 3.60
N TYR A 69 -1.66 10.47 3.32
CA TYR A 69 -2.77 9.60 3.68
C TYR A 69 -2.91 9.43 5.18
N SER A 70 -1.80 9.33 5.90
CA SER A 70 -1.77 9.32 7.37
C SER A 70 -2.48 10.54 7.96
N LEU A 71 -2.17 11.75 7.46
CA LEU A 71 -2.82 13.01 7.87
C LEU A 71 -4.32 13.03 7.53
N GLU A 72 -4.70 12.55 6.34
CA GLU A 72 -6.10 12.50 5.93
C GLU A 72 -6.92 11.53 6.79
N MET A 73 -6.36 10.38 7.20
CA MET A 73 -7.04 9.46 8.11
C MET A 73 -7.21 10.07 9.50
N LYS A 74 -6.20 10.76 10.00
CA LYS A 74 -6.31 11.48 11.28
C LYS A 74 -7.37 12.58 11.24
N ARG A 75 -7.44 13.37 10.16
CA ARG A 75 -8.50 14.38 9.95
C ARG A 75 -9.91 13.78 9.87
N ARG A 76 -10.02 12.54 9.40
CA ARG A 76 -11.27 11.79 9.34
C ARG A 76 -11.65 11.12 10.67
N GLY A 77 -10.87 11.33 11.72
CA GLY A 77 -11.17 10.90 13.07
C GLY A 77 -10.58 9.54 13.46
N ALA A 78 -9.59 9.03 12.75
CA ALA A 78 -8.89 7.83 13.20
C ALA A 78 -8.24 8.05 14.57
N ASP A 79 -8.51 7.15 15.51
CA ASP A 79 -7.98 7.24 16.87
C ASP A 79 -6.46 7.03 16.87
N ARG A 80 -6.00 6.05 16.09
CA ARG A 80 -4.59 5.73 15.94
C ARG A 80 -4.19 5.69 14.47
N VAL A 81 -3.06 6.31 14.14
CA VAL A 81 -2.44 6.24 12.81
C VAL A 81 -0.96 5.94 12.98
N LEU A 82 -0.49 4.88 12.33
CA LEU A 82 0.92 4.54 12.18
C LEU A 82 1.30 4.63 10.71
N GLY A 83 2.24 5.50 10.36
CA GLY A 83 2.89 5.52 9.05
C GLY A 83 4.22 4.77 9.08
N ILE A 84 4.45 3.90 8.11
CA ILE A 84 5.75 3.25 7.94
C ILE A 84 6.32 3.53 6.56
N ASP A 85 7.64 3.74 6.52
CA ASP A 85 8.40 3.88 5.28
C ASP A 85 9.82 3.35 5.50
N PHE A 86 10.53 3.05 4.43
CA PHE A 86 11.94 2.65 4.50
C PHE A 86 12.90 3.83 4.32
N ASP A 87 12.44 4.94 3.71
CA ASP A 87 13.24 6.13 3.45
C ASP A 87 13.17 7.13 4.64
N ASP A 88 14.31 7.37 5.27
CA ASP A 88 14.42 8.30 6.42
C ASP A 88 14.05 9.74 6.04
N ARG A 89 14.28 10.16 4.78
CA ARG A 89 13.89 11.49 4.30
C ARG A 89 12.38 11.65 4.26
N TYR A 90 11.66 10.66 3.70
CA TYR A 90 10.20 10.66 3.69
C TYR A 90 9.63 10.68 5.11
N LEU A 91 10.19 9.89 6.00
CA LEU A 91 9.78 9.91 7.41
C LEU A 91 10.05 11.24 8.11
N ALA A 92 11.15 11.92 7.78
CA ALA A 92 11.44 13.27 8.31
C ALA A 92 10.42 14.29 7.77
N GLN A 93 10.06 14.20 6.49
CA GLN A 93 9.01 15.02 5.86
C GLN A 93 7.65 14.77 6.53
N ALA A 94 7.28 13.52 6.74
CA ALA A 94 6.02 13.14 7.39
C ALA A 94 5.94 13.64 8.85
N ARG A 95 7.03 13.55 9.60
CA ARG A 95 7.10 14.09 10.96
C ARG A 95 6.96 15.62 11.00
N LEU A 96 7.60 16.34 10.07
CA LEU A 96 7.41 17.78 9.94
C LEU A 96 5.94 18.11 9.61
N ALA A 97 5.33 17.38 8.70
CA ALA A 97 3.93 17.60 8.32
C ALA A 97 2.98 17.38 9.51
N ALA A 98 3.19 16.33 10.31
CA ALA A 98 2.43 16.08 11.53
C ALA A 98 2.67 17.16 12.60
N GLU A 99 3.92 17.59 12.82
CA GLU A 99 4.27 18.65 13.75
C GLU A 99 3.56 19.97 13.39
N VAL A 100 3.62 20.39 12.13
CA VAL A 100 2.99 21.64 11.66
C VAL A 100 1.47 21.61 11.76
N THR A 101 0.86 20.46 11.50
CA THR A 101 -0.60 20.27 11.54
C THR A 101 -1.11 19.94 12.94
N GLY A 102 -0.24 19.66 13.91
CA GLY A 102 -0.60 19.22 15.24
C GLY A 102 -1.24 17.83 15.27
N ALA A 103 -1.00 17.00 14.24
CA ALA A 103 -1.57 15.68 14.14
C ALA A 103 -0.76 14.68 14.97
N ASP A 104 -1.44 13.94 15.85
CA ASP A 104 -0.85 12.86 16.63
C ASP A 104 -0.77 11.60 15.77
N ILE A 105 0.38 11.40 15.11
CA ILE A 105 0.67 10.29 14.21
C ILE A 105 2.05 9.74 14.54
N GLU A 106 2.13 8.43 14.70
CA GLU A 106 3.41 7.72 14.83
C GLU A 106 4.00 7.44 13.45
N PHE A 107 5.31 7.70 13.27
CA PHE A 107 6.06 7.33 12.07
C PHE A 107 7.25 6.45 12.43
N ARG A 108 7.33 5.28 11.79
CA ARG A 108 8.36 4.27 12.07
C ARG A 108 9.07 3.84 10.79
N LYS A 109 10.41 3.70 10.88
CA LYS A 109 11.18 3.08 9.80
C LYS A 109 10.95 1.57 9.84
N LEU A 110 10.30 1.04 8.81
CA LEU A 110 10.01 -0.38 8.71
C LEU A 110 9.80 -0.76 7.24
N SER A 111 10.36 -1.91 6.83
CA SER A 111 10.06 -2.51 5.54
C SER A 111 8.70 -3.22 5.56
N VAL A 112 7.99 -3.24 4.42
CA VAL A 112 6.80 -4.07 4.26
C VAL A 112 7.09 -5.57 4.47
N TYR A 113 8.33 -6.00 4.29
CA TYR A 113 8.72 -7.39 4.54
C TYR A 113 8.90 -7.73 6.02
N ASP A 114 8.93 -6.71 6.90
CA ASP A 114 9.12 -6.88 8.34
C ASP A 114 7.85 -6.62 9.16
N LEU A 115 6.67 -6.64 8.52
CA LEU A 115 5.38 -6.32 9.15
C LEU A 115 5.05 -7.21 10.37
N ALA A 116 5.56 -8.44 10.41
CA ALA A 116 5.43 -9.32 11.56
C ALA A 116 5.94 -8.70 12.86
N ALA A 117 6.94 -7.81 12.78
CA ALA A 117 7.52 -7.15 13.94
C ALA A 117 6.59 -6.13 14.61
N LEU A 118 5.49 -5.74 13.97
CA LEU A 118 4.50 -4.84 14.57
C LEU A 118 3.69 -5.53 15.66
N GLY A 119 3.38 -6.82 15.51
CA GLY A 119 2.67 -7.62 16.50
C GLY A 119 1.21 -7.18 16.75
N GLU A 120 0.64 -6.37 15.86
CA GLU A 120 -0.72 -5.81 15.98
C GLU A 120 -1.41 -5.70 14.62
N ARG A 121 -2.75 -5.66 14.65
CA ARG A 121 -3.59 -5.50 13.46
C ARG A 121 -4.28 -4.14 13.49
N PHE A 122 -4.60 -3.64 12.28
CA PHE A 122 -5.24 -2.35 12.07
C PHE A 122 -6.58 -2.53 11.34
N ASP A 123 -7.56 -1.69 11.68
CA ASP A 123 -8.88 -1.70 11.05
C ASP A 123 -8.81 -1.34 9.56
N LEU A 124 -7.88 -0.46 9.19
CA LEU A 124 -7.57 -0.12 7.80
C LEU A 124 -6.06 -0.17 7.56
N VAL A 125 -5.65 -0.92 6.56
CA VAL A 125 -4.29 -0.84 6.00
C VAL A 125 -4.35 -0.08 4.69
N ILE A 126 -3.51 0.94 4.54
CA ILE A 126 -3.29 1.69 3.29
C ILE A 126 -2.00 1.15 2.65
N PHE A 127 -2.11 0.69 1.41
CA PHE A 127 -0.99 0.17 0.63
C PHE A 127 -1.07 0.74 -0.79
N MET A 128 -0.61 1.98 -0.92
CA MET A 128 -0.78 2.78 -2.13
C MET A 128 0.57 3.26 -2.67
N GLY A 129 0.82 3.01 -3.96
CA GLY A 129 2.04 3.46 -4.62
C GLY A 129 3.29 2.67 -4.26
N VAL A 130 3.16 1.45 -3.74
CA VAL A 130 4.28 0.67 -3.18
C VAL A 130 4.54 -0.63 -3.95
N LEU A 131 3.51 -1.36 -4.35
CA LEU A 131 3.63 -2.73 -4.86
C LEU A 131 4.65 -2.85 -6.00
N TYR A 132 4.63 -1.94 -6.95
CA TYR A 132 5.48 -1.97 -8.14
C TYR A 132 6.97 -1.69 -7.84
N HIS A 133 7.29 -1.14 -6.66
CA HIS A 133 8.67 -0.97 -6.18
C HIS A 133 9.24 -2.22 -5.50
N LEU A 134 8.42 -3.24 -5.27
CA LEU A 134 8.82 -4.42 -4.52
C LEU A 134 9.32 -5.55 -5.42
N ARG A 135 10.40 -6.21 -5.02
CA ARG A 135 10.91 -7.41 -5.73
C ARG A 135 9.96 -8.61 -5.59
N HIS A 136 9.23 -8.69 -4.49
CA HIS A 136 8.32 -9.78 -4.15
C HIS A 136 6.92 -9.22 -3.83
N PRO A 137 6.18 -8.74 -4.84
CA PRO A 137 4.93 -8.01 -4.63
C PRO A 137 3.83 -8.87 -3.98
N LEU A 138 3.70 -10.13 -4.39
CA LEU A 138 2.69 -11.03 -3.82
C LEU A 138 3.00 -11.35 -2.35
N LEU A 139 4.27 -11.56 -1.99
CA LEU A 139 4.70 -11.74 -0.60
C LEU A 139 4.30 -10.56 0.29
N ALA A 140 4.37 -9.33 -0.22
CA ALA A 140 3.95 -8.16 0.55
C ALA A 140 2.44 -8.22 0.88
N LEU A 141 1.59 -8.57 -0.08
CA LEU A 141 0.16 -8.73 0.15
C LEU A 141 -0.14 -9.86 1.17
N ASP A 142 0.59 -10.94 1.06
CA ASP A 142 0.49 -12.07 2.00
C ASP A 142 0.86 -11.65 3.42
N LEU A 143 1.96 -10.92 3.60
CA LEU A 143 2.39 -10.42 4.91
C LEU A 143 1.41 -9.37 5.48
N ILE A 144 0.85 -8.52 4.63
CA ILE A 144 -0.21 -7.58 5.03
C ILE A 144 -1.41 -8.35 5.57
N HIS A 145 -1.88 -9.34 4.83
CA HIS A 145 -3.03 -10.16 5.25
C HIS A 145 -2.76 -10.90 6.55
N GLU A 146 -1.59 -11.53 6.67
CA GLU A 146 -1.26 -12.40 7.79
C GLU A 146 -1.03 -11.62 9.08
N HIS A 147 -0.34 -10.47 9.01
CA HIS A 147 0.17 -9.81 10.21
C HIS A 147 -0.57 -8.56 10.62
N VAL A 148 -1.02 -7.73 9.66
CA VAL A 148 -1.45 -6.37 10.00
C VAL A 148 -2.85 -5.99 9.55
N ALA A 149 -3.45 -6.65 8.54
CA ALA A 149 -4.83 -6.37 8.17
C ALA A 149 -5.80 -6.99 9.19
N GLY A 150 -6.60 -6.14 9.84
CA GLY A 150 -7.69 -6.55 10.73
C GLY A 150 -9.02 -6.67 9.98
N ASP A 151 -9.39 -5.65 9.21
CA ASP A 151 -10.65 -5.58 8.46
C ASP A 151 -10.42 -5.19 7.01
N MET A 152 -9.92 -3.99 6.73
CA MET A 152 -9.91 -3.41 5.39
C MET A 152 -8.51 -3.16 4.84
N LEU A 153 -8.38 -3.24 3.51
CA LEU A 153 -7.22 -2.82 2.74
C LEU A 153 -7.63 -1.79 1.68
N LEU A 154 -7.01 -0.62 1.71
CA LEU A 154 -7.01 0.34 0.60
C LEU A 154 -5.75 0.11 -0.23
N TYR A 155 -5.93 -0.43 -1.42
CA TYR A 155 -4.83 -0.78 -2.33
C TYR A 155 -4.79 0.14 -3.54
N GLN A 156 -3.57 0.50 -3.96
CA GLN A 156 -3.34 1.11 -5.27
C GLN A 156 -1.98 0.70 -5.81
N SER A 157 -1.96 0.37 -7.09
CA SER A 157 -0.73 0.14 -7.85
C SER A 157 -0.83 0.77 -9.23
N MET A 158 0.29 1.26 -9.73
CA MET A 158 0.42 1.60 -11.14
C MET A 158 0.03 0.39 -11.99
N GLN A 159 -0.86 0.60 -12.94
CA GLN A 159 -1.34 -0.44 -13.87
C GLN A 159 -0.95 -0.10 -15.31
N ARG A 160 -0.68 -1.14 -16.10
CA ARG A 160 -0.40 -1.04 -17.53
C ARG A 160 -1.09 -2.17 -18.28
N GLY A 161 -1.45 -1.92 -19.52
CA GLY A 161 -2.17 -2.89 -20.35
C GLY A 161 -3.69 -2.69 -20.30
N SER A 162 -4.43 -3.78 -20.35
CA SER A 162 -5.90 -3.75 -20.40
C SER A 162 -6.52 -3.40 -19.04
N ASP A 163 -7.56 -2.57 -19.06
CA ASP A 163 -8.43 -2.29 -17.90
C ASP A 163 -9.54 -3.35 -17.74
N ALA A 164 -9.72 -4.24 -18.76
CA ALA A 164 -10.70 -5.30 -18.69
C ALA A 164 -10.25 -6.40 -17.72
N VAL A 165 -11.23 -6.94 -17.01
CA VAL A 165 -11.05 -8.07 -16.09
C VAL A 165 -11.96 -9.20 -16.55
N MET A 166 -11.37 -10.28 -17.07
CA MET A 166 -12.14 -11.47 -17.40
C MET A 166 -12.43 -12.31 -16.16
N ALA A 167 -13.50 -13.08 -16.22
CA ALA A 167 -13.70 -14.18 -15.29
C ALA A 167 -12.64 -15.25 -15.58
N VAL A 168 -11.95 -15.70 -14.54
CA VAL A 168 -11.01 -16.83 -14.65
C VAL A 168 -11.71 -18.11 -14.23
N GLU A 169 -11.41 -19.19 -14.95
CA GLU A 169 -11.87 -20.53 -14.59
C GLU A 169 -11.07 -21.06 -13.37
N PRO A 170 -11.65 -21.95 -12.59
CA PRO A 170 -10.95 -22.57 -11.45
C PRO A 170 -9.71 -23.36 -11.88
N ASP A 171 -9.72 -23.90 -13.10
CA ASP A 171 -8.64 -24.67 -13.68
C ASP A 171 -8.65 -24.54 -15.20
N TYR A 172 -7.47 -24.64 -15.82
CA TYR A 172 -7.29 -24.68 -17.27
C TYR A 172 -6.50 -25.93 -17.65
N PRO A 173 -6.92 -26.67 -18.71
CA PRO A 173 -6.10 -27.74 -19.26
C PRO A 173 -4.73 -27.21 -19.69
N PHE A 174 -3.71 -28.04 -19.60
CA PHE A 174 -2.34 -27.68 -19.96
C PHE A 174 -2.21 -27.16 -21.41
N GLU A 175 -3.07 -27.64 -22.30
CA GLU A 175 -3.10 -27.29 -23.73
C GLU A 175 -3.82 -25.94 -24.00
N ALA A 176 -4.55 -25.40 -23.03
CA ALA A 176 -5.31 -24.14 -23.17
C ALA A 176 -4.40 -22.94 -23.03
N VAL A 177 -3.47 -22.73 -23.96
CA VAL A 177 -2.46 -21.65 -23.92
C VAL A 177 -2.99 -20.30 -24.40
N GLU A 178 -4.08 -20.27 -25.15
CA GLU A 178 -4.67 -19.07 -25.74
C GLU A 178 -5.17 -18.07 -24.72
N HIS A 179 -5.50 -18.50 -23.50
CA HIS A 179 -5.92 -17.60 -22.42
C HIS A 179 -4.83 -16.59 -22.05
N PHE A 180 -3.55 -16.99 -22.16
CA PHE A 180 -2.42 -16.11 -21.84
C PHE A 180 -2.26 -14.96 -22.85
N ASP A 181 -2.84 -15.06 -24.04
CA ASP A 181 -2.82 -14.02 -25.06
C ASP A 181 -3.95 -13.01 -24.88
N ASP A 182 -5.02 -13.36 -24.15
CA ASP A 182 -6.14 -12.45 -23.90
C ASP A 182 -5.67 -11.21 -23.09
N PRO A 183 -5.91 -9.97 -23.60
CA PRO A 183 -5.57 -8.75 -22.86
C PRO A 183 -6.24 -8.61 -21.50
N ALA A 184 -7.39 -9.24 -21.29
CA ALA A 184 -8.15 -9.21 -20.02
C ALA A 184 -7.69 -10.30 -19.03
N TYR A 185 -6.78 -11.21 -19.44
CA TYR A 185 -6.19 -12.19 -18.54
C TYR A 185 -5.20 -11.50 -17.57
N PRO A 186 -5.04 -11.98 -16.31
CA PRO A 186 -4.08 -11.42 -15.35
C PRO A 186 -2.65 -11.43 -15.88
N LYS A 187 -2.07 -10.25 -16.11
CA LYS A 187 -0.69 -10.08 -16.60
C LYS A 187 0.11 -9.17 -15.68
N MET A 188 1.32 -9.63 -15.32
CA MET A 188 2.31 -8.86 -14.59
C MET A 188 3.48 -8.56 -15.54
N HIS A 189 3.63 -7.29 -15.95
CA HIS A 189 4.74 -6.87 -16.81
C HIS A 189 5.98 -6.66 -15.96
N PHE A 190 7.05 -7.37 -16.28
CA PHE A 190 8.36 -7.18 -15.65
C PHE A 190 9.12 -6.03 -16.31
N ILE A 191 9.68 -5.14 -15.50
CA ILE A 191 10.50 -4.01 -15.93
C ILE A 191 11.96 -4.33 -15.61
N GLU A 192 12.73 -4.69 -16.63
CA GLU A 192 14.11 -5.11 -16.44
C GLU A 192 15.04 -3.97 -16.00
N ALA A 193 14.82 -2.77 -16.52
CA ALA A 193 15.67 -1.63 -16.28
C ALA A 193 14.94 -0.50 -15.55
N LYS A 194 14.74 0.63 -16.20
CA LYS A 194 14.18 1.85 -15.61
C LYS A 194 12.87 2.23 -16.27
N TYR A 195 11.88 2.58 -15.48
CA TYR A 195 10.61 3.10 -15.96
C TYR A 195 10.23 4.40 -15.23
N ALA A 196 9.76 5.38 -15.97
CA ALA A 196 9.41 6.70 -15.44
C ALA A 196 10.55 7.34 -14.58
N HIS A 197 11.78 7.21 -15.06
CA HIS A 197 13.01 7.70 -14.40
C HIS A 197 13.34 7.05 -13.05
N ASP A 198 12.64 5.97 -12.67
CA ASP A 198 12.84 5.26 -11.42
C ASP A 198 13.35 3.82 -11.65
N TRP A 199 14.44 3.47 -11.00
CA TRP A 199 15.07 2.15 -11.03
C TRP A 199 14.37 1.13 -10.15
N THR A 200 13.49 1.57 -9.27
CA THR A 200 12.76 0.71 -8.35
C THR A 200 11.40 0.28 -8.87
N ASN A 201 11.01 0.70 -10.07
CA ASN A 201 9.81 0.23 -10.75
C ASN A 201 10.08 -1.14 -11.38
N TRP A 202 9.76 -2.23 -10.67
CA TRP A 202 10.02 -3.61 -11.11
C TRP A 202 8.87 -4.24 -11.88
N TRP A 203 7.64 -3.83 -11.56
CA TRP A 203 6.45 -4.50 -12.03
C TRP A 203 5.35 -3.51 -12.44
N ALA A 204 4.56 -3.88 -13.44
CA ALA A 204 3.33 -3.19 -13.79
C ALA A 204 2.23 -4.23 -14.05
N PRO A 205 1.32 -4.47 -13.10
CA PRO A 205 0.16 -5.33 -13.32
C PRO A 205 -0.84 -4.67 -14.27
N ASN A 206 -1.64 -5.47 -15.01
CA ASN A 206 -2.89 -4.98 -15.54
C ASN A 206 -3.99 -5.00 -14.46
N ALA A 207 -5.19 -4.48 -14.76
CA ALA A 207 -6.30 -4.45 -13.81
C ALA A 207 -6.68 -5.86 -13.32
N ALA A 208 -6.72 -6.82 -14.23
CA ALA A 208 -7.02 -8.23 -13.92
C ALA A 208 -5.99 -8.84 -12.95
N CYS A 209 -4.71 -8.55 -13.16
CA CYS A 209 -3.64 -9.06 -12.29
C CYS A 209 -3.72 -8.44 -10.88
N SER A 210 -3.93 -7.12 -10.77
CA SER A 210 -4.13 -6.48 -9.47
C SER A 210 -5.29 -7.14 -8.70
N ALA A 211 -6.43 -7.34 -9.37
CA ALA A 211 -7.59 -7.99 -8.78
C ALA A 211 -7.31 -9.46 -8.39
N ALA A 212 -6.60 -10.21 -9.24
CA ALA A 212 -6.25 -11.61 -8.98
C ALA A 212 -5.29 -11.74 -7.78
N MET A 213 -4.27 -10.89 -7.69
CA MET A 213 -3.32 -10.87 -6.57
C MET A 213 -4.03 -10.58 -5.24
N LEU A 214 -4.96 -9.61 -5.22
CA LEU A 214 -5.75 -9.29 -4.03
C LEU A 214 -6.59 -10.49 -3.58
N ARG A 215 -7.33 -11.12 -4.50
CA ARG A 215 -8.17 -12.30 -4.18
C ARG A 215 -7.32 -13.48 -3.69
N SER A 216 -6.20 -13.76 -4.35
CA SER A 216 -5.32 -14.87 -3.97
C SER A 216 -4.67 -14.67 -2.60
N SER A 217 -4.47 -13.42 -2.20
CA SER A 217 -3.94 -13.07 -0.86
C SER A 217 -5.02 -12.97 0.23
N GLY A 218 -6.29 -13.34 -0.05
CA GLY A 218 -7.37 -13.35 0.94
C GLY A 218 -8.07 -12.01 1.13
N PHE A 219 -8.13 -11.20 0.07
CA PHE A 219 -8.86 -9.93 0.09
C PHE A 219 -10.05 -9.97 -0.90
N GLU A 220 -11.27 -9.80 -0.38
CA GLU A 220 -12.46 -9.55 -1.17
C GLU A 220 -12.48 -8.12 -1.67
N ILE A 221 -12.66 -7.92 -2.96
CA ILE A 221 -12.79 -6.57 -3.55
C ILE A 221 -14.22 -6.09 -3.33
N LEU A 222 -14.38 -5.04 -2.52
CA LEU A 222 -15.69 -4.43 -2.25
C LEU A 222 -16.04 -3.35 -3.25
N GLN A 223 -15.05 -2.53 -3.64
CA GLN A 223 -15.22 -1.38 -4.53
C GLN A 223 -13.94 -1.15 -5.36
N HIS A 224 -14.16 -0.64 -6.57
CA HIS A 224 -13.10 -0.21 -7.49
C HIS A 224 -13.42 1.23 -7.94
N PRO A 225 -13.22 2.22 -7.03
CA PRO A 225 -13.71 3.58 -7.22
C PRO A 225 -12.92 4.40 -8.25
N GLU A 226 -11.74 3.93 -8.65
CA GLU A 226 -10.84 4.57 -9.61
C GLU A 226 -9.95 3.48 -10.24
N PRO A 227 -9.52 3.61 -11.52
CA PRO A 227 -8.89 2.52 -12.28
C PRO A 227 -7.75 1.76 -11.58
N GLU A 228 -6.98 2.42 -10.74
CA GLU A 228 -5.86 1.80 -10.03
C GLU A 228 -6.16 1.49 -8.55
N VAL A 229 -7.35 1.89 -8.02
CA VAL A 229 -7.66 1.86 -6.59
C VAL A 229 -8.70 0.81 -6.27
N PHE A 230 -8.41 -0.03 -5.30
CA PHE A 230 -9.31 -1.08 -4.79
C PHE A 230 -9.53 -0.88 -3.28
N VAL A 231 -10.80 -0.96 -2.88
CA VAL A 231 -11.19 -1.05 -1.47
C VAL A 231 -11.58 -2.48 -1.21
N CYS A 232 -10.86 -3.12 -0.30
CA CYS A 232 -10.98 -4.55 -0.05
C CYS A 232 -11.29 -4.84 1.41
N ARG A 233 -11.92 -5.99 1.66
CA ARG A 233 -12.10 -6.57 2.99
C ARG A 233 -11.20 -7.78 3.15
N ARG A 234 -10.61 -7.93 4.32
CA ARG A 234 -9.90 -9.15 4.68
C ARG A 234 -10.89 -10.31 4.84
N THR A 235 -10.60 -11.42 4.18
CA THR A 235 -11.35 -12.68 4.30
C THR A 235 -10.40 -13.82 4.65
N GLU A 236 -10.91 -15.03 4.75
CA GLU A 236 -10.04 -16.21 4.80
C GLU A 236 -9.26 -16.32 3.50
N ARG A 237 -7.99 -16.72 3.62
CA ARG A 237 -7.17 -16.94 2.43
C ARG A 237 -7.65 -18.21 1.73
N PRO A 238 -7.75 -18.20 0.38
CA PRO A 238 -7.95 -19.44 -0.34
C PRO A 238 -6.88 -20.45 0.05
N THR A 239 -7.29 -21.68 0.36
CA THR A 239 -6.37 -22.73 0.82
C THR A 239 -5.38 -23.03 -0.30
N ALA A 240 -4.15 -22.56 -0.19
CA ALA A 240 -3.06 -22.99 -1.05
C ALA A 240 -2.45 -24.25 -0.41
N ALA A 241 -2.48 -25.36 -1.14
CA ALA A 241 -1.76 -26.55 -0.73
C ALA A 241 -0.25 -26.29 -0.84
N GLY A 242 0.46 -26.45 0.28
CA GLY A 242 1.91 -26.40 0.33
C GLY A 242 2.54 -25.12 0.84
N PRO A 243 3.84 -25.15 1.16
CA PRO A 243 4.58 -24.01 1.68
C PRO A 243 4.88 -23.02 0.55
N VAL A 244 4.07 -21.98 0.45
CA VAL A 244 4.22 -20.92 -0.56
C VAL A 244 5.20 -19.83 -0.06
N TYR A 245 5.52 -19.82 1.23
CA TYR A 245 6.40 -18.82 1.83
C TYR A 245 7.80 -19.35 2.08
N PRO A 246 8.83 -18.51 1.98
CA PRO A 246 10.12 -18.82 2.58
C PRO A 246 9.91 -19.13 4.06
N ALA A 247 10.53 -20.17 4.58
CA ALA A 247 10.52 -20.47 6.00
C ALA A 247 11.05 -19.27 6.78
N ARG A 248 10.31 -18.80 7.78
CA ARG A 248 10.67 -17.61 8.56
C ARG A 248 11.81 -17.87 9.56
N GLY A 249 12.18 -19.13 9.73
CA GLY A 249 13.23 -19.59 10.62
C GLY A 249 13.00 -21.03 11.04
N PRO A 250 13.98 -21.63 11.73
CA PRO A 250 13.88 -23.02 12.18
C PRO A 250 12.67 -23.30 13.09
N GLU A 251 12.29 -22.33 13.93
CA GLU A 251 11.16 -22.46 14.87
C GLU A 251 9.80 -22.56 14.18
N ASP A 252 9.61 -21.89 13.01
CA ASP A 252 8.36 -21.97 12.25
C ASP A 252 8.24 -23.26 11.43
N ALA A 253 9.36 -23.90 11.10
CA ALA A 253 9.38 -25.17 10.37
C ALA A 253 8.92 -26.35 11.25
N ASP A 254 9.29 -26.36 12.52
CA ASP A 254 8.95 -27.43 13.46
C ASP A 254 7.45 -27.45 13.81
N VAL A 255 6.83 -26.27 14.00
CA VAL A 255 5.39 -26.15 14.29
C VAL A 255 4.50 -26.66 13.15
N ARG A 256 4.97 -26.57 11.91
CA ARG A 256 4.24 -27.06 10.71
C ARG A 256 4.41 -28.57 10.52
N ALA A 257 5.59 -29.11 10.82
CA ALA A 257 5.83 -30.55 10.76
C ALA A 257 4.97 -31.32 11.77
N GLU A 258 4.76 -30.77 12.97
CA GLU A 258 3.91 -31.39 13.99
C GLU A 258 2.41 -31.33 13.67
N LYS A 259 1.93 -30.28 12.98
CA LYS A 259 0.51 -30.19 12.56
C LYS A 259 0.17 -31.06 11.35
N GLY A 260 1.11 -31.26 10.43
CA GLY A 260 0.92 -32.12 9.27
C GLY A 260 1.05 -33.62 9.55
N ALA A 261 1.57 -34.02 10.72
CA ALA A 261 1.69 -35.41 11.15
C ALA A 261 0.44 -35.94 11.89
N ASN A 262 -0.51 -35.06 12.21
CA ASN A 262 -1.76 -35.39 12.94
C ASN A 262 -3.04 -35.29 12.08
N GLU A 263 -2.93 -35.08 10.78
CA GLU A 263 -3.99 -35.20 9.78
C GLU A 263 -3.73 -36.42 8.86
#